data_f9ee8fd0dd0ad796b8de9f75e7df50c3
#
_entry.id   f9ee8fd0dd0ad796b8de9f75e7df50c3
#
_cell.length_a   1.000
_cell.length_b   1.000
_cell.length_c   1.000
_cell.angle_alpha   90.00
_cell.angle_beta   90.00
_cell.angle_gamma   90.00
#
_symmetry.space_group_name_H-M   'P 1'
#
loop_
_entity.id
_entity.type
_entity.pdbx_description
1 polymer ?
#
loop_
_entity_poly.entity_id
_entity_poly.type
_entity_poly.pdbx_seq_one_letter_code
_entity_poly.pdbx_strand_id
1 'polypeptide(L)'
;MQNYDGQFKLNGQEYFYRAKDDSGSSKITRVNNEEHHYRMVEITNKETGNYDVMMISTGDSFTMFHRAAGPELLAECRTLHGCETGEVKITKAYNLPCDYVIHTVGPIWNGGRNREEELLANCYFNSMKLAMDNGIRSIAFPSISTGVYSFPVELAAKIAVHTVNRFLQGTPDSFDLVEWVLFDTHTESVYEAEVDQLYKMI
;
A
#
# COMPACT_ATOMS: atom_id res chain seq x y z
N MET A 1 26.80 3.51 5.62
CA MET A 1 25.79 2.85 6.48
C MET A 1 24.51 3.62 6.32
N GLN A 2 23.44 2.97 5.90
CA GLN A 2 22.12 3.59 5.90
C GLN A 2 21.63 3.66 7.35
N ASN A 3 21.37 4.85 7.85
CA ASN A 3 20.81 5.01 9.19
C ASN A 3 19.31 4.75 9.13
N TYR A 4 18.87 3.71 9.79
CA TYR A 4 17.45 3.44 10.03
C TYR A 4 17.05 4.04 11.38
N ASP A 5 15.84 4.54 11.50
CA ASP A 5 15.34 5.20 12.71
C ASP A 5 14.69 4.22 13.68
N GLY A 6 14.40 3.01 13.24
CA GLY A 6 13.88 1.96 14.09
C GLY A 6 13.81 0.60 13.43
N GLN A 7 13.39 -0.36 14.24
CA GLN A 7 13.13 -1.73 13.81
C GLN A 7 11.91 -2.26 14.55
N PHE A 8 11.17 -3.15 13.90
CA PHE A 8 10.06 -3.88 14.50
C PHE A 8 10.12 -5.35 14.11
N LYS A 9 9.38 -6.19 14.85
CA LYS A 9 9.22 -7.60 14.52
C LYS A 9 7.79 -7.86 14.09
N LEU A 10 7.65 -8.56 12.97
CA LEU A 10 6.37 -9.05 12.49
C LEU A 10 6.51 -10.54 12.17
N ASN A 11 5.66 -11.37 12.74
CA ASN A 11 5.70 -12.84 12.55
C ASN A 11 7.09 -13.48 12.78
N GLY A 12 7.86 -12.96 13.74
CA GLY A 12 9.21 -13.42 14.06
C GLY A 12 10.32 -12.88 13.16
N GLN A 13 9.99 -12.18 12.10
CA GLN A 13 10.96 -11.52 11.21
C GLN A 13 11.22 -10.08 11.61
N GLU A 14 12.43 -9.61 11.38
CA GLU A 14 12.85 -8.26 11.73
C GLU A 14 12.86 -7.35 10.51
N TYR A 15 12.31 -6.14 10.68
CA TYR A 15 12.18 -5.11 9.67
C TYR A 15 12.82 -3.81 10.17
N PHE A 16 13.40 -3.06 9.25
CA PHE A 16 13.88 -1.71 9.50
C PHE A 16 12.91 -0.70 8.90
N TYR A 17 12.71 0.41 9.60
CA TYR A 17 12.00 1.54 9.03
C TYR A 17 12.82 2.82 9.16
N ARG A 18 12.66 3.71 8.21
CA ARG A 18 13.03 5.11 8.32
C ARG A 18 11.80 5.91 8.66
N ALA A 19 11.74 6.37 9.88
CA ALA A 19 10.84 7.45 10.21
C ALA A 19 11.60 8.78 10.03
N LYS A 20 11.31 9.79 9.74
CA LYS A 20 10.87 11.11 9.88
C LYS A 20 11.59 11.92 10.94
N ASP A 21 11.28 13.21 10.86
CA ASP A 21 11.70 14.13 11.87
C ASP A 21 11.15 13.78 13.27
N ASP A 22 11.77 14.33 14.29
CA ASP A 22 11.43 14.11 15.71
C ASP A 22 9.99 14.49 16.08
N SER A 23 9.25 15.13 15.17
CA SER A 23 7.84 15.50 15.37
C SER A 23 6.86 14.40 14.99
N GLY A 24 7.34 13.27 14.45
CA GLY A 24 6.50 12.20 13.91
C GLY A 24 5.88 12.55 12.56
N SER A 25 6.17 13.72 12.03
CA SER A 25 5.74 14.17 10.71
C SER A 25 6.61 13.56 9.61
N SER A 26 6.08 13.50 8.39
CA SER A 26 6.79 13.03 7.24
C SER A 26 7.99 13.92 6.92
N LYS A 27 9.09 13.32 6.48
CA LYS A 27 10.25 14.08 6.04
C LYS A 27 9.87 14.91 4.82
N ILE A 28 10.15 16.20 4.89
CA ILE A 28 9.96 17.11 3.76
C ILE A 28 11.15 16.99 2.82
N THR A 29 10.90 16.63 1.59
CA THR A 29 11.91 16.69 0.53
C THR A 29 11.44 17.70 -0.54
N ARG A 30 12.31 18.58 -0.96
CA ARG A 30 12.01 19.50 -2.07
C ARG A 30 12.40 18.85 -3.39
N VAL A 31 11.43 18.68 -4.25
CA VAL A 31 11.65 18.29 -5.65
C VAL A 31 11.05 19.37 -6.52
N ASN A 32 11.85 19.96 -7.41
CA ASN A 32 11.42 21.05 -8.30
C ASN A 32 10.81 22.26 -7.58
N ASN A 33 11.38 22.66 -6.42
CA ASN A 33 10.88 23.73 -5.55
C ASN A 33 9.50 23.50 -4.89
N GLU A 34 8.90 22.33 -5.03
CA GLU A 34 7.70 21.95 -4.31
C GLU A 34 8.07 21.14 -3.06
N GLU A 35 7.41 21.44 -1.96
CA GLU A 35 7.57 20.67 -0.72
C GLU A 35 6.68 19.43 -0.79
N HIS A 36 7.31 18.27 -0.78
CA HIS A 36 6.60 17.00 -0.72
C HIS A 36 6.81 16.37 0.65
N HIS A 37 5.73 16.00 1.30
CA HIS A 37 5.74 15.31 2.57
C HIS A 37 5.73 13.80 2.33
N TYR A 38 6.76 13.12 2.84
CA TYR A 38 6.87 11.67 2.69
C TYR A 38 6.91 10.97 4.03
N ARG A 39 6.21 9.88 4.11
CA ARG A 39 6.61 8.74 4.91
C ARG A 39 7.12 7.65 3.96
N MET A 40 8.42 7.55 3.77
CA MET A 40 9.00 6.31 3.32
C MET A 40 9.14 5.40 4.55
N VAL A 41 8.26 4.44 4.66
CA VAL A 41 8.56 3.26 5.45
C VAL A 41 9.30 2.33 4.49
N GLU A 42 10.63 2.34 4.58
CA GLU A 42 11.44 1.34 3.92
C GLU A 42 11.33 0.09 4.80
N ILE A 43 10.42 -0.80 4.44
CA ILE A 43 10.23 -2.06 5.14
C ILE A 43 11.09 -3.09 4.42
N THR A 44 12.06 -3.65 5.13
CA THR A 44 12.95 -4.66 4.59
C THR A 44 12.89 -5.91 5.47
N ASN A 45 12.52 -7.04 4.87
CA ASN A 45 12.64 -8.32 5.53
C ASN A 45 14.14 -8.65 5.73
N LYS A 46 14.59 -8.86 6.96
CA LYS A 46 15.99 -9.09 7.30
C LYS A 46 16.55 -10.41 6.77
N GLU A 47 15.72 -11.44 6.64
CA GLU A 47 16.18 -12.77 6.21
C GLU A 47 16.24 -12.87 4.70
N THR A 48 15.26 -12.32 3.99
CA THR A 48 15.20 -12.37 2.52
C THR A 48 15.66 -11.07 1.86
N GLY A 49 15.65 -9.96 2.58
CA GLY A 49 15.93 -8.62 2.06
C GLY A 49 14.80 -8.01 1.22
N ASN A 50 13.72 -8.75 0.97
CA ASN A 50 12.67 -8.36 0.03
C ASN A 50 11.27 -8.52 0.60
N TYR A 51 10.33 -7.77 0.05
CA TYR A 51 8.89 -8.02 0.08
C TYR A 51 8.45 -8.68 -1.22
N ASP A 52 7.41 -9.51 -1.17
CA ASP A 52 6.86 -10.11 -2.38
C ASP A 52 6.13 -9.07 -3.23
N VAL A 53 5.35 -8.20 -2.60
CA VAL A 53 4.58 -7.14 -3.30
C VAL A 53 4.47 -5.87 -2.47
N MET A 54 4.61 -4.75 -3.15
CA MET A 54 4.26 -3.43 -2.65
C MET A 54 3.15 -2.82 -3.49
N MET A 55 2.10 -2.32 -2.84
CA MET A 55 0.99 -1.63 -3.53
C MET A 55 1.26 -0.14 -3.64
N ILE A 56 0.90 0.44 -4.78
CA ILE A 56 0.92 1.90 -4.98
C ILE A 56 -0.46 2.37 -5.42
N SER A 57 -0.98 3.37 -4.71
CA SER A 57 -2.04 4.20 -5.26
C SER A 57 -1.43 5.33 -6.10
N THR A 58 -2.07 5.67 -7.22
CA THR A 58 -1.68 6.79 -8.05
C THR A 58 -1.97 8.12 -7.34
N GLY A 59 -0.97 8.95 -7.18
CA GLY A 59 -1.01 10.24 -6.51
C GLY A 59 0.41 10.81 -6.42
N ASP A 60 0.67 11.77 -5.54
CA ASP A 60 2.00 12.38 -5.37
C ASP A 60 3.09 11.36 -4.97
N SER A 61 2.71 10.27 -4.34
CA SER A 61 3.58 9.11 -4.08
C SER A 61 4.11 8.43 -5.36
N PHE A 62 3.45 8.60 -6.50
CA PHE A 62 3.84 7.99 -7.78
C PHE A 62 5.26 8.37 -8.21
N THR A 63 5.59 9.67 -8.16
CA THR A 63 6.92 10.17 -8.58
C THR A 63 8.05 9.62 -7.72
N MET A 64 7.82 9.49 -6.42
CA MET A 64 8.82 8.99 -5.46
C MET A 64 9.07 7.51 -5.63
N PHE A 65 8.02 6.76 -5.77
CA PHE A 65 8.07 5.33 -5.96
C PHE A 65 8.85 4.98 -7.24
N HIS A 66 8.53 5.63 -8.36
CA HIS A 66 9.28 5.47 -9.61
C HIS A 66 10.74 5.89 -9.47
N ARG A 67 11.04 6.92 -8.68
CA ARG A 67 12.41 7.34 -8.41
C ARG A 67 13.19 6.27 -7.62
N ALA A 68 12.56 5.64 -6.63
CA ALA A 68 13.17 4.57 -5.85
C ALA A 68 13.33 3.29 -6.66
N ALA A 69 12.32 2.95 -7.48
CA ALA A 69 12.32 1.77 -8.33
C ALA A 69 13.30 1.82 -9.50
N GLY A 70 13.70 3.04 -9.91
CA GLY A 70 14.52 3.25 -11.10
C GLY A 70 13.70 3.48 -12.38
N PRO A 71 14.38 3.85 -13.47
CA PRO A 71 13.71 4.22 -14.73
C PRO A 71 12.99 3.05 -15.42
N GLU A 72 13.40 1.83 -15.12
CA GLU A 72 12.86 0.62 -15.73
C GLU A 72 11.39 0.41 -15.35
N LEU A 73 11.01 0.72 -14.09
CA LEU A 73 9.62 0.62 -13.67
C LEU A 73 8.72 1.52 -14.51
N LEU A 74 9.14 2.77 -14.74
CA LEU A 74 8.36 3.69 -15.58
C LEU A 74 8.29 3.22 -17.04
N ALA A 75 9.37 2.63 -17.55
CA ALA A 75 9.40 2.07 -18.90
C ALA A 75 8.40 0.91 -19.03
N GLU A 76 8.36 0.00 -18.06
CA GLU A 76 7.39 -1.10 -18.02
C GLU A 76 5.95 -0.58 -17.87
N CYS A 77 5.69 0.36 -16.97
CA CYS A 77 4.37 0.96 -16.78
C CYS A 77 3.80 1.59 -18.07
N ARG A 78 4.65 2.20 -18.91
CA ARG A 78 4.23 2.76 -20.19
C ARG A 78 3.71 1.69 -21.17
N THR A 79 4.15 0.45 -21.06
CA THR A 79 3.67 -0.66 -21.90
C THR A 79 2.30 -1.16 -21.46
N LEU A 80 1.82 -0.79 -20.28
CA LEU A 80 0.54 -1.24 -19.74
C LEU A 80 -0.67 -0.46 -20.30
N HIS A 81 -0.44 0.65 -21.01
CA HIS A 81 -1.46 1.47 -21.65
C HIS A 81 -2.58 1.98 -20.72
N GLY A 82 -2.21 2.37 -19.50
CA GLY A 82 -3.16 2.88 -18.50
C GLY A 82 -3.78 1.78 -17.63
N CYS A 83 -4.62 2.23 -16.69
CA CYS A 83 -5.35 1.39 -15.75
C CYS A 83 -6.61 2.17 -15.34
N GLU A 84 -7.78 1.56 -15.49
CA GLU A 84 -9.04 2.19 -15.08
C GLU A 84 -9.21 2.17 -13.55
N THR A 85 -10.07 3.04 -13.03
CA THR A 85 -10.35 3.09 -11.59
C THR A 85 -10.94 1.75 -11.11
N GLY A 86 -10.33 1.18 -10.08
CA GLY A 86 -10.69 -0.14 -9.55
C GLY A 86 -10.02 -1.32 -10.25
N GLU A 87 -9.36 -1.09 -11.38
CA GLU A 87 -8.54 -2.12 -12.05
C GLU A 87 -7.13 -2.22 -11.42
N VAL A 88 -6.43 -3.28 -11.80
CA VAL A 88 -5.08 -3.56 -11.31
C VAL A 88 -4.18 -4.04 -12.45
N LYS A 89 -2.89 -3.74 -12.33
CA LYS A 89 -1.83 -4.24 -13.21
C LYS A 89 -0.61 -4.58 -12.39
N ILE A 90 0.20 -5.51 -12.85
CA ILE A 90 1.42 -5.95 -12.17
C ILE A 90 2.65 -5.65 -13.02
N THR A 91 3.72 -5.25 -12.36
CA THR A 91 5.06 -5.07 -12.93
C THR A 91 6.10 -5.71 -12.03
N LYS A 92 7.32 -5.81 -12.53
CA LYS A 92 8.50 -6.05 -11.68
C LYS A 92 8.75 -4.84 -10.79
N ALA A 93 9.43 -5.06 -9.68
CA ALA A 93 9.74 -3.99 -8.70
C ALA A 93 11.09 -3.31 -8.94
N TYR A 94 11.96 -3.91 -9.73
CA TYR A 94 13.30 -3.41 -10.09
C TYR A 94 14.17 -3.12 -8.87
N ASN A 95 14.49 -1.85 -8.56
CA ASN A 95 15.34 -1.48 -7.42
C ASN A 95 14.61 -1.43 -6.08
N LEU A 96 13.31 -1.72 -6.05
CA LEU A 96 12.55 -1.79 -4.80
C LEU A 96 12.86 -3.10 -4.05
N PRO A 97 12.76 -3.12 -2.72
CA PRO A 97 12.99 -4.30 -1.91
C PRO A 97 11.79 -5.27 -1.93
N CYS A 98 11.28 -5.58 -3.11
CA CYS A 98 10.18 -6.52 -3.35
C CYS A 98 10.31 -7.09 -4.76
N ASP A 99 9.59 -8.17 -5.08
CA ASP A 99 9.68 -8.80 -6.40
C ASP A 99 8.75 -8.15 -7.42
N TYR A 100 7.58 -7.70 -6.97
CA TYR A 100 6.53 -7.15 -7.82
C TYR A 100 5.94 -5.88 -7.26
N VAL A 101 5.31 -5.11 -8.15
CA VAL A 101 4.43 -4.00 -7.82
C VAL A 101 3.07 -4.23 -8.45
N ILE A 102 2.02 -4.16 -7.64
CA ILE A 102 0.66 -4.13 -8.13
C ILE A 102 0.17 -2.69 -8.15
N HIS A 103 -0.15 -2.20 -9.31
CA HIS A 103 -0.66 -0.86 -9.56
C HIS A 103 -2.18 -0.89 -9.60
N THR A 104 -2.81 0.00 -8.87
CA THR A 104 -4.25 0.22 -8.93
C THR A 104 -4.58 1.71 -8.95
N VAL A 105 -5.69 2.07 -9.55
CA VAL A 105 -6.21 3.44 -9.56
C VAL A 105 -7.38 3.54 -8.60
N GLY A 106 -7.14 4.18 -7.45
CA GLY A 106 -8.18 4.44 -6.47
C GLY A 106 -9.16 5.54 -6.94
N PRO A 107 -10.41 5.53 -6.48
CA PRO A 107 -11.39 6.55 -6.81
C PRO A 107 -11.12 7.88 -6.12
N ILE A 108 -11.41 8.99 -6.81
CA ILE A 108 -11.52 10.31 -6.21
C ILE A 108 -12.86 10.41 -5.50
N TRP A 109 -12.86 10.87 -4.24
CA TRP A 109 -14.09 11.00 -3.47
C TRP A 109 -14.94 12.19 -3.94
N ASN A 110 -16.17 11.92 -4.34
CA ASN A 110 -17.15 12.91 -4.77
C ASN A 110 -18.46 12.77 -3.97
N GLY A 111 -18.37 12.38 -2.70
CA GLY A 111 -19.50 12.26 -1.79
C GLY A 111 -20.29 10.96 -1.90
N GLY A 112 -19.69 9.88 -2.40
CA GLY A 112 -20.29 8.53 -2.50
C GLY A 112 -21.31 8.37 -3.63
N ARG A 113 -21.33 9.28 -4.62
CA ARG A 113 -22.37 9.30 -5.66
C ARG A 113 -21.98 8.59 -6.96
N ASN A 114 -20.70 8.22 -7.11
CA ASN A 114 -20.14 7.68 -8.34
C ASN A 114 -19.55 6.28 -8.12
N ARG A 115 -20.18 5.48 -7.25
CA ARG A 115 -19.74 4.11 -6.92
C ARG A 115 -18.33 4.05 -6.28
N GLU A 116 -17.90 5.13 -5.62
CA GLU A 116 -16.53 5.22 -5.10
C GLU A 116 -16.23 4.11 -4.08
N GLU A 117 -17.21 3.72 -3.25
CA GLU A 117 -17.05 2.62 -2.29
C GLU A 117 -16.81 1.28 -2.99
N GLU A 118 -17.58 1.00 -4.04
CA GLU A 118 -17.40 -0.21 -4.86
C GLU A 118 -16.06 -0.21 -5.59
N LEU A 119 -15.69 0.93 -6.18
CA LEU A 119 -14.42 1.09 -6.88
C LEU A 119 -13.23 0.92 -5.93
N LEU A 120 -13.32 1.43 -4.70
CA LEU A 120 -12.29 1.22 -3.70
C LEU A 120 -12.21 -0.26 -3.27
N ALA A 121 -13.35 -0.92 -3.07
CA ALA A 121 -13.37 -2.35 -2.78
C ALA A 121 -12.74 -3.16 -3.92
N ASN A 122 -12.99 -2.78 -5.18
CA ASN A 122 -12.39 -3.41 -6.35
C ASN A 122 -10.85 -3.27 -6.37
N CYS A 123 -10.31 -2.13 -5.94
CA CYS A 123 -8.86 -1.97 -5.81
C CYS A 123 -8.24 -3.07 -4.92
N TYR A 124 -8.79 -3.29 -3.74
CA TYR A 124 -8.31 -4.31 -2.81
C TYR A 124 -8.56 -5.73 -3.33
N PHE A 125 -9.80 -6.02 -3.75
CA PHE A 125 -10.18 -7.35 -4.22
C PHE A 125 -9.35 -7.79 -5.44
N ASN A 126 -9.25 -6.94 -6.45
CA ASN A 126 -8.53 -7.25 -7.68
C ASN A 126 -7.02 -7.38 -7.41
N SER A 127 -6.46 -6.60 -6.48
CA SER A 127 -5.06 -6.72 -6.08
C SER A 127 -4.77 -8.05 -5.41
N MET A 128 -5.61 -8.46 -4.45
CA MET A 128 -5.51 -9.77 -3.80
C MET A 128 -5.62 -10.91 -4.83
N LYS A 129 -6.59 -10.79 -5.74
CA LYS A 129 -6.78 -11.78 -6.79
C LYS A 129 -5.57 -11.88 -7.72
N LEU A 130 -5.06 -10.75 -8.20
CA LEU A 130 -3.90 -10.71 -9.08
C LEU A 130 -2.63 -11.24 -8.38
N ALA A 131 -2.44 -10.91 -7.10
CA ALA A 131 -1.35 -11.45 -6.30
C ALA A 131 -1.45 -12.98 -6.18
N MET A 132 -2.60 -13.50 -5.80
CA MET A 132 -2.86 -14.93 -5.70
C MET A 132 -2.63 -15.66 -7.04
N ASP A 133 -3.14 -15.10 -8.14
CA ASP A 133 -3.00 -15.68 -9.49
C ASP A 133 -1.51 -15.74 -9.95
N ASN A 134 -0.64 -14.90 -9.35
CA ASN A 134 0.80 -14.91 -9.58
C ASN A 134 1.60 -15.66 -8.51
N GLY A 135 0.95 -16.36 -7.60
CA GLY A 135 1.62 -17.14 -6.56
C GLY A 135 2.27 -16.29 -5.45
N ILE A 136 1.88 -15.02 -5.34
CA ILE A 136 2.38 -14.08 -4.35
C ILE A 136 1.69 -14.37 -3.02
N ARG A 137 2.48 -14.45 -1.96
CA ARG A 137 2.00 -14.83 -0.63
C ARG A 137 2.07 -13.71 0.41
N SER A 138 2.78 -12.63 0.10
CA SER A 138 2.90 -11.45 0.97
C SER A 138 2.57 -10.18 0.20
N ILE A 139 1.67 -9.36 0.75
CA ILE A 139 1.24 -8.11 0.11
C ILE A 139 1.10 -6.98 1.13
N ALA A 140 1.63 -5.82 0.79
CA ALA A 140 1.51 -4.59 1.58
C ALA A 140 0.64 -3.56 0.86
N PHE A 141 -0.34 -3.00 1.55
CA PHE A 141 -1.27 -1.99 1.05
C PHE A 141 -1.05 -0.63 1.71
N PRO A 142 -1.12 0.48 0.97
CA PRO A 142 -1.36 1.78 1.56
C PRO A 142 -2.84 1.97 1.89
N SER A 143 -3.18 3.07 2.57
CA SER A 143 -4.57 3.52 2.64
C SER A 143 -4.96 4.16 1.30
N ILE A 144 -5.60 3.38 0.42
CA ILE A 144 -5.93 3.80 -0.96
C ILE A 144 -6.93 4.95 -0.92
N SER A 145 -6.69 6.00 -1.73
CA SER A 145 -7.55 7.18 -1.93
C SER A 145 -7.71 8.13 -0.74
N THR A 146 -7.13 7.87 0.43
CA THR A 146 -7.31 8.72 1.62
C THR A 146 -6.42 9.96 1.67
N GLY A 147 -5.47 10.10 0.75
CA GLY A 147 -4.64 11.29 0.58
C GLY A 147 -5.32 12.35 -0.29
N VAL A 148 -4.68 12.71 -1.40
CA VAL A 148 -5.15 13.76 -2.33
C VAL A 148 -6.54 13.49 -2.94
N TYR A 149 -6.98 12.24 -2.95
CA TYR A 149 -8.32 11.86 -3.41
C TYR A 149 -9.40 12.03 -2.36
N SER A 150 -9.04 12.42 -1.13
CA SER A 150 -9.94 12.84 -0.04
C SER A 150 -11.03 11.84 0.32
N PHE A 151 -10.82 10.55 0.11
CA PHE A 151 -11.74 9.51 0.58
C PHE A 151 -11.75 9.51 2.12
N PRO A 152 -12.92 9.50 2.79
CA PRO A 152 -12.99 9.48 4.25
C PRO A 152 -12.27 8.27 4.83
N VAL A 153 -11.34 8.50 5.78
CA VAL A 153 -10.42 7.47 6.30
C VAL A 153 -11.18 6.32 6.95
N GLU A 154 -12.18 6.63 7.76
CA GLU A 154 -12.98 5.63 8.47
C GLU A 154 -13.75 4.72 7.50
N LEU A 155 -14.31 5.31 6.45
CA LEU A 155 -15.02 4.55 5.43
C LEU A 155 -14.05 3.73 4.58
N ALA A 156 -12.88 4.30 4.24
CA ALA A 156 -11.86 3.60 3.49
C ALA A 156 -11.29 2.40 4.26
N ALA A 157 -10.99 2.58 5.55
CA ALA A 157 -10.50 1.50 6.42
C ALA A 157 -11.51 0.35 6.51
N LYS A 158 -12.79 0.69 6.72
CA LYS A 158 -13.86 -0.30 6.76
C LYS A 158 -13.94 -1.10 5.45
N ILE A 159 -13.94 -0.43 4.31
CA ILE A 159 -13.99 -1.08 2.99
C ILE A 159 -12.76 -1.97 2.79
N ALA A 160 -11.56 -1.46 3.07
CA ALA A 160 -10.30 -2.17 2.92
C ALA A 160 -10.28 -3.46 3.75
N VAL A 161 -10.48 -3.32 5.07
CA VAL A 161 -10.40 -4.43 6.03
C VAL A 161 -11.44 -5.49 5.74
N HIS A 162 -12.69 -5.08 5.49
CA HIS A 162 -13.76 -6.05 5.19
C HIS A 162 -13.59 -6.74 3.84
N THR A 163 -13.07 -6.04 2.81
CA THR A 163 -12.83 -6.64 1.50
C THR A 163 -11.71 -7.68 1.57
N VAL A 164 -10.61 -7.34 2.20
CA VAL A 164 -9.47 -8.26 2.39
C VAL A 164 -9.89 -9.46 3.24
N ASN A 165 -10.56 -9.24 4.36
CA ASN A 165 -11.03 -10.34 5.21
C ASN A 165 -11.94 -11.31 4.46
N ARG A 166 -12.92 -10.78 3.68
CA ARG A 166 -13.81 -11.62 2.86
C ARG A 166 -13.03 -12.42 1.82
N PHE A 167 -12.02 -11.82 1.19
CA PHE A 167 -11.16 -12.50 0.24
C PHE A 167 -10.43 -13.66 0.91
N LEU A 168 -9.79 -13.43 2.05
CA LEU A 168 -9.04 -14.44 2.80
C LEU A 168 -9.93 -15.58 3.30
N GLN A 169 -11.17 -15.29 3.74
CA GLN A 169 -12.14 -16.33 4.11
C GLN A 169 -12.53 -17.21 2.93
N GLY A 170 -12.59 -16.65 1.72
CA GLY A 170 -12.90 -17.40 0.48
C GLY A 170 -11.71 -18.17 -0.09
N THR A 171 -10.49 -17.84 0.30
CA THR A 171 -9.24 -18.40 -0.22
C THR A 171 -8.27 -18.70 0.91
N PRO A 172 -8.59 -19.66 1.80
CA PRO A 172 -7.72 -19.99 2.94
C PRO A 172 -6.33 -20.41 2.43
N ASP A 173 -5.32 -20.10 3.20
CA ASP A 173 -3.90 -20.40 2.92
C ASP A 173 -3.31 -19.76 1.64
N SER A 174 -4.01 -18.82 1.03
CA SER A 174 -3.49 -18.12 -0.16
C SER A 174 -2.41 -17.07 0.15
N PHE A 175 -2.41 -16.51 1.36
CA PHE A 175 -1.44 -15.50 1.81
C PHE A 175 -0.86 -15.86 3.17
N ASP A 176 0.44 -15.62 3.32
CA ASP A 176 1.16 -15.71 4.59
C ASP A 176 1.10 -14.39 5.35
N LEU A 177 1.04 -13.26 4.61
CA LEU A 177 0.99 -11.93 5.18
C LEU A 177 0.18 -10.98 4.29
N VAL A 178 -0.75 -10.27 4.91
CA VAL A 178 -1.40 -9.09 4.34
C VAL A 178 -1.31 -7.98 5.37
N GLU A 179 -0.70 -6.86 4.99
CA GLU A 179 -0.51 -5.74 5.91
C GLU A 179 -0.89 -4.40 5.29
N TRP A 180 -1.15 -3.41 6.14
CA TRP A 180 -1.29 -2.03 5.73
C TRP A 180 -0.12 -1.19 6.22
N VAL A 181 0.50 -0.46 5.30
CA VAL A 181 1.54 0.52 5.59
C VAL A 181 0.90 1.90 5.55
N LEU A 182 0.66 2.45 6.74
CA LEU A 182 -0.16 3.64 6.90
C LEU A 182 0.68 4.89 7.16
N PHE A 183 0.19 6.02 6.65
CA PHE A 183 0.96 7.26 6.57
C PHE A 183 1.10 7.98 7.92
N ASP A 184 0.11 7.90 8.78
CA ASP A 184 0.05 8.61 10.05
C ASP A 184 -0.68 7.79 11.13
N THR A 185 -0.47 8.20 12.39
CA THR A 185 -1.03 7.52 13.56
C THR A 185 -2.55 7.58 13.65
N HIS A 186 -3.19 8.60 13.07
CA HIS A 186 -4.65 8.66 13.03
C HIS A 186 -5.19 7.57 12.10
N THR A 187 -4.67 7.50 10.87
CA THR A 187 -5.04 6.47 9.89
C THR A 187 -4.75 5.07 10.46
N GLU A 188 -3.59 4.88 11.10
CA GLU A 188 -3.23 3.63 11.77
C GLU A 188 -4.28 3.22 12.82
N SER A 189 -4.62 4.12 13.75
CA SER A 189 -5.61 3.83 14.79
C SER A 189 -7.00 3.48 14.24
N VAL A 190 -7.39 4.08 13.12
CA VAL A 190 -8.67 3.78 12.45
C VAL A 190 -8.66 2.37 11.85
N TYR A 191 -7.57 1.98 11.17
CA TYR A 191 -7.43 0.63 10.62
C TYR A 191 -7.32 -0.44 11.72
N GLU A 192 -6.57 -0.18 12.79
CA GLU A 192 -6.50 -1.08 13.95
C GLU A 192 -7.88 -1.31 14.56
N ALA A 193 -8.68 -0.25 14.74
CA ALA A 193 -10.02 -0.36 15.27
C ALA A 193 -10.94 -1.23 14.40
N GLU A 194 -10.84 -1.12 13.08
CA GLU A 194 -11.62 -1.95 12.14
C GLU A 194 -11.17 -3.42 12.17
N VAL A 195 -9.87 -3.69 12.26
CA VAL A 195 -9.32 -5.05 12.41
C VAL A 195 -9.77 -5.66 13.73
N ASP A 196 -9.70 -4.91 14.84
CA ASP A 196 -10.14 -5.37 16.16
C ASP A 196 -11.64 -5.71 16.19
N GLN A 197 -12.46 -4.99 15.43
CA GLN A 197 -13.89 -5.29 15.34
C GLN A 197 -14.13 -6.66 14.68
N LEU A 198 -13.35 -7.02 13.66
CA LEU A 198 -13.46 -8.35 13.04
C LEU A 198 -13.18 -9.49 14.04
N TYR A 199 -12.15 -9.34 14.87
CA TYR A 199 -11.80 -10.35 15.86
C TYR A 199 -12.83 -10.49 16.99
N LYS A 200 -13.62 -9.45 17.28
CA LYS A 200 -14.69 -9.50 18.29
C LYS A 200 -15.97 -10.15 17.77
N MET A 201 -16.08 -10.35 16.44
CA MET A 201 -17.25 -10.95 15.79
C MET A 201 -17.08 -12.47 15.55
N ILE A 202 -15.91 -13.02 15.85
CA ILE A 202 -15.57 -14.44 15.76
C ILE A 202 -15.67 -15.06 17.16
#